data_4b3d7d1fa683fe87e016bb207cb88c37
#
_entry.id   4b3d7d1fa683fe87e016bb207cb88c37
#
_cell.length_a   1.000
_cell.length_b   1.000
_cell.length_c   1.000
_cell.angle_alpha   90.00
_cell.angle_beta   90.00
_cell.angle_gamma   90.00
#
_symmetry.space_group_name_H-M   'P 1'
#
loop_
_entity.id
_entity.type
_entity.pdbx_description
1 polymer ?
#
loop_
_entity_poly.entity_id
_entity_poly.type
_entity_poly.pdbx_seq_one_letter_code
_entity_poly.pdbx_strand_id
1 'polypeptide(L)'
;MIIQTTGSSIMTAAKNKTSRNSRHQRRLVIVVRADPVICGHSGEARNLAEVALQRGFTDVRILTWPLELLTMSGLPLKPLEGVLPYSKGIEVERPEPVGDYKVLDGRHLAGMTGRLVELFTDGVPTVCMSLYLSPHTLAVSEALRVARSTGLPVSVATIAEAVGSDVTNVVRSCAAAGRLGAAAQVLSAYLDSDVPVAVSDYTKDLIISSAEEIDASHGTSFAERCRHRVAISYPAINTADYLQISGEQTTEVLTRRGLLRDGYVLYLSRLARAKGVDDLITGFDASPACKELTLVIAGNGPEARYLRELAAATSAANRITFLDDVDDDEKPHLMAGCAAFVLPSKPRPEFVETFGIALVEKMLAGGGPVITTDTGGIGEAVGDTAMIVPVSSPEAIADALDLAVTMPIAEQTRMAERAREHARQFDRACVFDRLLQRLAEVTERELSTI
;
A
#
# COMPACT_ATOMS: atom_id res chain seq x y z
N MET A 1 30.01 -61.83 -38.67
CA MET A 1 30.75 -61.85 -37.44
C MET A 1 29.98 -60.91 -36.46
N ILE A 2 29.49 -61.47 -35.42
CA ILE A 2 28.46 -61.04 -34.48
C ILE A 2 29.01 -59.94 -33.64
N ILE A 3 28.24 -58.82 -33.44
CA ILE A 3 28.35 -57.96 -32.25
C ILE A 3 26.96 -57.76 -31.69
N GLN A 4 26.83 -58.28 -30.50
CA GLN A 4 25.61 -58.20 -29.66
C GLN A 4 25.38 -56.80 -29.08
N THR A 5 24.14 -56.45 -29.12
CA THR A 5 23.49 -55.40 -28.36
C THR A 5 23.39 -55.78 -26.87
N THR A 6 23.76 -54.85 -25.98
CA THR A 6 23.26 -54.86 -24.63
C THR A 6 22.61 -53.49 -24.34
N GLY A 7 21.33 -53.49 -24.46
CA GLY A 7 20.51 -52.41 -23.96
C GLY A 7 20.06 -52.66 -22.53
N SER A 8 19.55 -51.59 -21.96
CA SER A 8 18.53 -51.57 -20.91
C SER A 8 18.97 -51.31 -19.49
N SER A 9 18.24 -50.41 -18.94
CA SER A 9 18.01 -50.10 -17.51
C SER A 9 18.84 -48.95 -16.92
N ILE A 10 18.43 -47.71 -17.21
CA ILE A 10 18.43 -46.64 -16.23
C ILE A 10 17.23 -45.71 -16.56
N MET A 11 16.02 -46.12 -16.20
CA MET A 11 14.85 -45.26 -16.14
C MET A 11 13.79 -45.88 -15.21
N THR A 12 14.04 -45.83 -13.90
CA THR A 12 12.98 -46.05 -12.90
C THR A 12 13.53 -45.78 -11.49
N ALA A 13 13.79 -44.50 -11.13
CA ALA A 13 14.01 -44.12 -9.75
C ALA A 13 13.86 -42.60 -9.51
N ALA A 14 12.88 -41.96 -10.13
CA ALA A 14 12.60 -40.54 -9.86
C ALA A 14 11.09 -40.21 -9.76
N LYS A 15 10.27 -41.13 -9.30
CA LYS A 15 8.84 -40.91 -9.09
C LYS A 15 8.36 -41.51 -7.77
N ASN A 16 8.89 -41.10 -6.62
CA ASN A 16 8.21 -41.39 -5.34
C ASN A 16 8.85 -40.68 -4.14
N LYS A 17 9.14 -39.36 -4.22
CA LYS A 17 9.52 -38.59 -3.03
C LYS A 17 8.74 -37.28 -2.85
N THR A 18 7.81 -36.94 -3.72
CA THR A 18 7.06 -35.67 -3.66
C THR A 18 5.66 -35.75 -3.03
N SER A 19 5.13 -36.93 -2.74
CA SER A 19 3.72 -37.04 -2.36
C SER A 19 3.40 -37.10 -0.84
N ARG A 20 4.41 -37.05 0.05
CA ARG A 20 4.17 -37.10 1.50
C ARG A 20 4.22 -35.75 2.23
N ASN A 21 4.74 -34.67 1.59
CA ASN A 21 4.88 -33.35 2.25
C ASN A 21 3.86 -32.31 1.78
N SER A 22 3.01 -32.59 0.80
CA SER A 22 2.10 -31.61 0.20
C SER A 22 0.81 -31.32 1.04
N ARG A 23 0.47 -32.18 2.03
CA ARG A 23 -0.76 -32.03 2.82
C ARG A 23 -0.73 -30.89 3.87
N HIS A 24 0.42 -30.26 4.10
CA HIS A 24 0.56 -29.12 5.04
C HIS A 24 1.11 -27.85 4.39
N GLN A 25 1.41 -27.88 3.09
CA GLN A 25 1.94 -26.69 2.42
C GLN A 25 0.78 -25.78 2.02
N ARG A 26 0.83 -24.52 2.47
CA ARG A 26 -0.09 -23.45 2.08
C ARG A 26 0.74 -22.31 1.52
N ARG A 27 0.33 -21.79 0.39
CA ARG A 27 1.01 -20.68 -0.28
C ARG A 27 0.22 -19.40 -0.21
N LEU A 28 0.94 -18.29 0.03
CA LEU A 28 0.47 -16.94 -0.27
C LEU A 28 1.25 -16.40 -1.47
N VAL A 29 0.55 -15.88 -2.46
CA VAL A 29 1.12 -15.10 -3.57
C VAL A 29 0.58 -13.69 -3.48
N ILE A 30 1.46 -12.67 -3.46
CA ILE A 30 1.08 -11.26 -3.51
C ILE A 30 1.60 -10.67 -4.82
N VAL A 31 0.72 -10.19 -5.68
CA VAL A 31 1.06 -9.52 -6.94
C VAL A 31 0.97 -8.01 -6.72
N VAL A 32 2.12 -7.32 -6.77
CA VAL A 32 2.21 -5.91 -6.37
C VAL A 32 3.44 -5.23 -6.97
N ARG A 33 3.48 -3.91 -6.94
CA ARG A 33 4.73 -3.14 -7.09
C ARG A 33 5.46 -3.16 -5.74
N ALA A 34 6.29 -4.17 -5.52
CA ALA A 34 7.04 -4.35 -4.28
C ALA A 34 8.33 -3.51 -4.23
N ASP A 35 9.07 -3.63 -3.13
CA ASP A 35 10.40 -3.04 -2.99
C ASP A 35 11.24 -3.21 -4.28
N PRO A 36 12.03 -2.21 -4.68
CA PRO A 36 12.36 -0.98 -3.93
C PRO A 36 11.40 0.20 -4.13
N VAL A 37 10.17 0.01 -4.64
CA VAL A 37 9.24 1.11 -4.88
C VAL A 37 8.79 1.73 -3.57
N ILE A 38 8.93 3.06 -3.45
CA ILE A 38 8.45 3.82 -2.30
C ILE A 38 6.96 4.11 -2.49
N CYS A 39 6.12 3.23 -1.97
CA CYS A 39 4.66 3.44 -1.95
C CYS A 39 3.99 2.64 -0.81
N GLY A 40 2.76 3.02 -0.46
CA GLY A 40 1.99 2.33 0.59
C GLY A 40 1.83 0.83 0.34
N HIS A 41 1.54 0.45 -0.92
CA HIS A 41 1.32 -0.96 -1.29
C HIS A 41 2.58 -1.84 -1.19
N SER A 42 3.77 -1.27 -1.41
CA SER A 42 5.03 -1.99 -1.20
C SER A 42 5.22 -2.34 0.28
N GLY A 43 4.97 -1.38 1.17
CA GLY A 43 4.99 -1.59 2.62
C GLY A 43 3.91 -2.57 3.09
N GLU A 44 2.70 -2.44 2.57
CA GLU A 44 1.58 -3.34 2.87
C GLU A 44 1.87 -4.77 2.43
N ALA A 45 2.36 -4.98 1.21
CA ALA A 45 2.73 -6.30 0.71
C ALA A 45 3.78 -6.98 1.62
N ARG A 46 4.78 -6.22 2.08
CA ARG A 46 5.74 -6.69 3.07
C ARG A 46 5.05 -7.10 4.37
N ASN A 47 4.19 -6.25 4.91
CA ASN A 47 3.48 -6.50 6.16
C ASN A 47 2.57 -7.74 6.07
N LEU A 48 1.85 -7.91 4.97
CA LEU A 48 1.02 -9.09 4.73
C LEU A 48 1.85 -10.36 4.56
N ALA A 49 2.98 -10.29 3.85
CA ALA A 49 3.90 -11.43 3.68
C ALA A 49 4.50 -11.90 5.02
N GLU A 50 4.96 -10.97 5.86
CA GLU A 50 5.53 -11.27 7.17
C GLU A 50 4.51 -11.91 8.11
N VAL A 51 3.28 -11.41 8.15
CA VAL A 51 2.24 -12.01 9.00
C VAL A 51 1.77 -13.36 8.47
N ALA A 52 1.79 -13.60 7.17
CA ALA A 52 1.40 -14.87 6.59
C ALA A 52 2.29 -16.02 7.09
N LEU A 53 3.59 -15.81 7.23
CA LEU A 53 4.49 -16.79 7.86
C LEU A 53 4.04 -17.15 9.28
N GLN A 54 3.64 -16.15 10.07
CA GLN A 54 3.14 -16.33 11.43
C GLN A 54 1.79 -17.08 11.46
N ARG A 55 1.04 -17.05 10.37
CA ARG A 55 -0.25 -17.75 10.21
C ARG A 55 -0.12 -19.12 9.53
N GLY A 56 1.10 -19.64 9.44
CA GLY A 56 1.38 -21.00 8.96
C GLY A 56 1.38 -21.16 7.44
N PHE A 57 1.51 -20.08 6.68
CA PHE A 57 1.87 -20.18 5.27
C PHE A 57 3.35 -20.58 5.18
N THR A 58 3.63 -21.65 4.46
CA THR A 58 4.98 -22.24 4.36
C THR A 58 5.73 -21.83 3.09
N ASP A 59 5.03 -21.20 2.15
CA ASP A 59 5.54 -20.70 0.88
C ASP A 59 4.89 -19.32 0.65
N VAL A 60 5.67 -18.25 0.83
CA VAL A 60 5.17 -16.87 0.67
C VAL A 60 5.94 -16.21 -0.46
N ARG A 61 5.23 -15.77 -1.49
CA ARG A 61 5.82 -15.19 -2.70
C ARG A 61 5.27 -13.81 -2.98
N ILE A 62 6.16 -12.86 -3.25
CA ILE A 62 5.80 -11.54 -3.75
C ILE A 62 6.22 -11.48 -5.21
N LEU A 63 5.26 -11.49 -6.12
CA LEU A 63 5.50 -11.32 -7.54
C LEU A 63 5.42 -9.85 -7.91
N THR A 64 6.49 -9.34 -8.50
CA THR A 64 6.61 -7.93 -8.87
C THR A 64 7.30 -7.79 -10.23
N TRP A 65 7.32 -6.56 -10.75
CA TRP A 65 7.90 -6.27 -12.05
C TRP A 65 9.44 -6.21 -11.98
N PRO A 66 10.15 -6.49 -13.10
CA PRO A 66 11.58 -6.26 -13.23
C PRO A 66 11.98 -4.83 -12.87
N LEU A 67 13.17 -4.67 -12.29
CA LEU A 67 13.68 -3.38 -11.82
C LEU A 67 13.75 -2.33 -12.93
N GLU A 68 14.09 -2.75 -14.15
CA GLU A 68 14.18 -1.89 -15.32
C GLU A 68 12.82 -1.24 -15.63
N LEU A 69 11.73 -1.99 -15.56
CA LEU A 69 10.39 -1.46 -15.78
C LEU A 69 9.98 -0.50 -14.66
N LEU A 70 10.31 -0.82 -13.41
CA LEU A 70 10.01 0.07 -12.28
C LEU A 70 10.79 1.39 -12.39
N THR A 71 12.05 1.34 -12.81
CA THR A 71 12.87 2.53 -13.06
C THR A 71 12.30 3.37 -14.19
N MET A 72 11.92 2.74 -15.30
CA MET A 72 11.35 3.42 -16.46
C MET A 72 9.97 4.04 -16.19
N SER A 73 9.25 3.56 -15.19
CA SER A 73 7.93 4.08 -14.82
C SER A 73 7.97 5.44 -14.11
N GLY A 74 9.17 5.94 -13.74
CA GLY A 74 9.32 7.18 -12.98
C GLY A 74 8.85 7.11 -11.53
N LEU A 75 8.63 5.90 -10.99
CA LEU A 75 8.30 5.71 -9.58
C LEU A 75 9.51 6.01 -8.68
N PRO A 76 9.30 6.59 -7.48
CA PRO A 76 10.39 6.76 -6.54
C PRO A 76 10.86 5.39 -6.03
N LEU A 77 12.17 5.16 -6.07
CA LEU A 77 12.79 3.92 -5.65
C LEU A 77 13.73 4.16 -4.47
N LYS A 78 13.75 3.24 -3.50
CA LYS A 78 14.80 3.16 -2.48
C LYS A 78 16.11 2.67 -3.14
N PRO A 79 17.28 3.10 -2.64
CA PRO A 79 18.54 2.40 -2.93
C PRO A 79 18.40 0.92 -2.55
N LEU A 80 18.91 0.00 -3.38
CA LEU A 80 18.74 -1.44 -3.14
C LEU A 80 19.37 -1.90 -1.82
N GLU A 81 20.50 -1.29 -1.44
CA GLU A 81 21.18 -1.49 -0.16
C GLU A 81 20.37 -1.01 1.06
N GLY A 82 19.42 -0.10 0.85
CA GLY A 82 18.50 0.40 1.88
C GLY A 82 17.18 -0.39 1.97
N VAL A 83 17.01 -1.45 1.17
CA VAL A 83 15.84 -2.32 1.28
C VAL A 83 16.07 -3.31 2.41
N LEU A 84 15.23 -3.27 3.43
CA LEU A 84 15.29 -4.23 4.53
C LEU A 84 15.13 -5.67 4.01
N PRO A 85 15.90 -6.64 4.52
CA PRO A 85 15.74 -8.04 4.12
C PRO A 85 14.34 -8.56 4.49
N TYR A 86 13.81 -9.47 3.70
CA TYR A 86 12.59 -10.21 4.05
C TYR A 86 12.95 -11.39 4.96
N SER A 87 12.00 -11.79 5.81
CA SER A 87 12.15 -12.99 6.64
C SER A 87 12.35 -14.24 5.77
N LYS A 88 13.12 -15.21 6.32
CA LYS A 88 13.32 -16.50 5.64
C LYS A 88 11.98 -17.18 5.39
N GLY A 89 11.70 -17.54 4.16
CA GLY A 89 10.42 -18.13 3.72
C GLY A 89 9.58 -17.18 2.88
N ILE A 90 10.00 -15.91 2.73
CA ILE A 90 9.44 -14.97 1.77
C ILE A 90 10.39 -14.86 0.58
N GLU A 91 9.87 -15.08 -0.62
CA GLU A 91 10.60 -14.97 -1.88
C GLU A 91 10.01 -13.84 -2.72
N VAL A 92 10.87 -12.90 -3.16
CA VAL A 92 10.48 -11.83 -4.10
C VAL A 92 10.89 -12.27 -5.50
N GLU A 93 9.90 -12.59 -6.32
CA GLU A 93 10.09 -13.03 -7.69
C GLU A 93 9.84 -11.88 -8.67
N ARG A 94 10.72 -11.78 -9.68
CA ARG A 94 10.62 -10.84 -10.81
C ARG A 94 10.63 -11.64 -12.10
N PRO A 95 9.45 -12.12 -12.56
CA PRO A 95 9.38 -12.96 -13.75
C PRO A 95 10.02 -12.29 -14.97
N GLU A 96 10.87 -13.04 -15.67
CA GLU A 96 11.52 -12.57 -16.87
C GLU A 96 10.52 -12.37 -18.03
N PRO A 97 10.78 -11.44 -18.95
CA PRO A 97 9.96 -11.28 -20.15
C PRO A 97 10.00 -12.51 -21.02
N VAL A 98 8.84 -12.97 -21.49
CA VAL A 98 8.70 -14.17 -22.33
C VAL A 98 8.39 -13.79 -23.78
N GLY A 99 9.00 -14.52 -24.72
CA GLY A 99 8.85 -14.31 -26.16
C GLY A 99 9.87 -13.34 -26.74
N ASP A 100 9.96 -13.32 -28.06
CA ASP A 100 10.92 -12.52 -28.84
C ASP A 100 10.21 -11.54 -29.81
N TYR A 101 9.07 -11.02 -29.41
CA TYR A 101 8.37 -10.00 -30.18
C TYR A 101 8.69 -8.58 -29.64
N LYS A 102 8.48 -7.58 -30.48
CA LYS A 102 8.95 -6.20 -30.23
C LYS A 102 8.10 -5.41 -29.23
N VAL A 103 6.93 -5.90 -28.85
CA VAL A 103 6.06 -5.23 -27.87
C VAL A 103 6.48 -5.63 -26.46
N LEU A 104 7.31 -4.80 -25.82
CA LEU A 104 7.94 -5.10 -24.54
C LEU A 104 6.93 -5.40 -23.44
N ASP A 105 5.90 -4.58 -23.28
CA ASP A 105 4.86 -4.74 -22.25
C ASP A 105 4.17 -6.10 -22.32
N GLY A 106 3.89 -6.58 -23.54
CA GLY A 106 3.31 -7.90 -23.76
C GLY A 106 4.22 -9.04 -23.29
N ARG A 107 5.53 -8.90 -23.46
CA ARG A 107 6.53 -9.91 -23.01
C ARG A 107 6.56 -10.00 -21.48
N HIS A 108 6.55 -8.87 -20.78
CA HIS A 108 6.55 -8.83 -19.32
C HIS A 108 5.21 -9.34 -18.75
N LEU A 109 4.09 -8.96 -19.36
CA LEU A 109 2.79 -9.50 -18.95
C LEU A 109 2.71 -11.02 -19.15
N ALA A 110 3.27 -11.54 -20.26
CA ALA A 110 3.36 -13.00 -20.50
C ALA A 110 4.21 -13.70 -19.45
N GLY A 111 5.33 -13.11 -19.03
CA GLY A 111 6.17 -13.64 -17.96
C GLY A 111 5.43 -13.71 -16.62
N MET A 112 4.77 -12.60 -16.22
CA MET A 112 3.99 -12.52 -14.99
C MET A 112 2.83 -13.54 -15.00
N THR A 113 2.02 -13.54 -16.06
CA THR A 113 0.87 -14.44 -16.18
C THR A 113 1.33 -15.91 -16.27
N GLY A 114 2.39 -16.19 -17.02
CA GLY A 114 2.95 -17.53 -17.11
C GLY A 114 3.42 -18.06 -15.76
N ARG A 115 4.13 -17.26 -14.98
CA ARG A 115 4.57 -17.64 -13.65
C ARG A 115 3.42 -17.92 -12.71
N LEU A 116 2.37 -17.08 -12.73
CA LEU A 116 1.15 -17.31 -11.97
C LEU A 116 0.47 -18.63 -12.37
N VAL A 117 0.37 -18.94 -13.65
CA VAL A 117 -0.21 -20.22 -14.12
C VAL A 117 0.56 -21.42 -13.55
N GLU A 118 1.91 -21.38 -13.56
CA GLU A 118 2.74 -22.43 -12.95
C GLU A 118 2.42 -22.60 -11.46
N LEU A 119 2.35 -21.51 -10.70
CA LEU A 119 2.03 -21.54 -9.28
C LEU A 119 0.58 -22.01 -8.98
N PHE A 120 -0.34 -21.76 -9.89
CA PHE A 120 -1.74 -22.14 -9.74
C PHE A 120 -2.03 -23.60 -10.11
N THR A 121 -1.10 -24.25 -10.82
CA THR A 121 -1.29 -25.61 -11.34
C THR A 121 -0.32 -26.65 -10.76
N ASP A 122 0.57 -26.26 -9.84
CA ASP A 122 1.53 -27.17 -9.20
C ASP A 122 0.96 -28.01 -8.04
N GLY A 123 -0.33 -27.83 -7.72
CA GLY A 123 -1.04 -28.60 -6.71
C GLY A 123 -0.89 -28.06 -5.27
N VAL A 124 -0.25 -26.93 -5.06
CA VAL A 124 -0.15 -26.28 -3.75
C VAL A 124 -1.36 -25.36 -3.53
N PRO A 125 -2.17 -25.56 -2.47
CA PRO A 125 -3.26 -24.64 -2.13
C PRO A 125 -2.76 -23.23 -1.95
N THR A 126 -3.29 -22.29 -2.71
CA THR A 126 -2.77 -20.94 -2.84
C THR A 126 -3.85 -19.89 -2.54
N VAL A 127 -3.53 -18.94 -1.69
CA VAL A 127 -4.23 -17.64 -1.61
C VAL A 127 -3.44 -16.66 -2.46
N CYS A 128 -4.10 -16.03 -3.44
CA CYS A 128 -3.48 -15.04 -4.30
C CYS A 128 -4.10 -13.66 -4.06
N MET A 129 -3.28 -12.71 -3.62
CA MET A 129 -3.68 -11.31 -3.40
C MET A 129 -3.11 -10.44 -4.51
N SER A 130 -3.93 -9.59 -5.10
CA SER A 130 -3.47 -8.55 -6.04
C SER A 130 -3.74 -7.18 -5.46
N LEU A 131 -2.68 -6.41 -5.19
CA LEU A 131 -2.77 -5.07 -4.63
C LEU A 131 -2.63 -4.05 -5.76
N TYR A 132 -3.71 -3.67 -6.34
CA TYR A 132 -3.89 -2.77 -7.48
C TYR A 132 -4.60 -3.44 -8.68
N LEU A 133 -5.69 -2.83 -9.18
CA LEU A 133 -6.56 -3.49 -10.16
C LEU A 133 -5.89 -3.72 -11.52
N SER A 134 -5.18 -2.73 -12.03
CA SER A 134 -4.51 -2.86 -13.33
C SER A 134 -3.03 -2.44 -13.20
N PRO A 135 -2.08 -3.28 -13.56
CA PRO A 135 -2.23 -4.54 -14.28
C PRO A 135 -2.33 -5.81 -13.39
N HIS A 136 -2.23 -5.70 -12.03
CA HIS A 136 -2.02 -6.87 -11.17
C HIS A 136 -3.25 -7.80 -11.13
N THR A 137 -4.44 -7.28 -10.81
CA THR A 137 -5.67 -8.09 -10.80
C THR A 137 -5.99 -8.65 -12.19
N LEU A 138 -5.70 -7.89 -13.26
CA LEU A 138 -5.86 -8.40 -14.63
C LEU A 138 -4.95 -9.60 -14.90
N ALA A 139 -3.69 -9.55 -14.47
CA ALA A 139 -2.74 -10.65 -14.64
C ALA A 139 -3.17 -11.89 -13.84
N VAL A 140 -3.67 -11.71 -12.61
CA VAL A 140 -4.19 -12.81 -11.78
C VAL A 140 -5.44 -13.42 -12.41
N SER A 141 -6.41 -12.62 -12.85
CA SER A 141 -7.64 -13.08 -13.51
C SER A 141 -7.32 -13.87 -14.77
N GLU A 142 -6.43 -13.37 -15.63
CA GLU A 142 -6.02 -14.07 -16.85
C GLU A 142 -5.27 -15.37 -16.53
N ALA A 143 -4.36 -15.36 -15.56
CA ALA A 143 -3.65 -16.56 -15.13
C ALA A 143 -4.60 -17.65 -14.61
N LEU A 144 -5.61 -17.25 -13.81
CA LEU A 144 -6.59 -18.18 -13.28
C LEU A 144 -7.47 -18.77 -14.41
N ARG A 145 -7.89 -17.95 -15.36
CA ARG A 145 -8.63 -18.42 -16.56
C ARG A 145 -7.81 -19.44 -17.36
N VAL A 146 -6.51 -19.14 -17.60
CA VAL A 146 -5.61 -20.04 -18.30
C VAL A 146 -5.37 -21.30 -17.50
N ALA A 147 -5.07 -21.22 -16.20
CA ALA A 147 -4.85 -22.38 -15.34
C ALA A 147 -6.04 -23.34 -15.39
N ARG A 148 -7.27 -22.83 -15.28
CA ARG A 148 -8.50 -23.65 -15.39
C ARG A 148 -8.66 -24.32 -16.75
N SER A 149 -8.12 -23.75 -17.83
CA SER A 149 -8.19 -24.33 -19.18
C SER A 149 -7.14 -25.41 -19.44
N THR A 150 -6.14 -25.57 -18.58
CA THR A 150 -5.07 -26.58 -18.75
C THR A 150 -5.54 -28.01 -18.44
N GLY A 151 -6.63 -28.17 -17.72
CA GLY A 151 -7.10 -29.47 -17.18
C GLY A 151 -6.27 -29.95 -15.97
N LEU A 152 -5.32 -29.17 -15.47
CA LEU A 152 -4.60 -29.46 -14.24
C LEU A 152 -5.41 -29.05 -13.01
N PRO A 153 -5.17 -29.66 -11.83
CA PRO A 153 -5.83 -29.25 -10.60
C PRO A 153 -5.48 -27.81 -10.23
N VAL A 154 -6.50 -26.98 -9.97
CA VAL A 154 -6.35 -25.60 -9.55
C VAL A 154 -7.01 -25.43 -8.16
N SER A 155 -6.20 -25.05 -7.16
CA SER A 155 -6.67 -24.77 -5.80
C SER A 155 -6.20 -23.36 -5.41
N VAL A 156 -6.92 -22.36 -5.88
CA VAL A 156 -6.58 -20.94 -5.71
C VAL A 156 -7.81 -20.18 -5.26
N ALA A 157 -7.62 -19.39 -4.20
CA ALA A 157 -8.59 -18.40 -3.75
C ALA A 157 -7.97 -17.00 -3.93
N THR A 158 -8.78 -16.04 -4.38
CA THR A 158 -8.30 -14.73 -4.84
C THR A 158 -8.86 -13.59 -4.01
N ILE A 159 -7.98 -12.63 -3.67
CA ILE A 159 -8.33 -11.35 -3.05
C ILE A 159 -7.83 -10.24 -3.97
N ALA A 160 -8.69 -9.33 -4.38
CA ALA A 160 -8.30 -8.19 -5.20
C ALA A 160 -8.55 -6.88 -4.45
N GLU A 161 -7.53 -6.05 -4.35
CA GLU A 161 -7.59 -4.79 -3.61
C GLU A 161 -7.55 -3.59 -4.55
N ALA A 162 -8.57 -2.74 -4.40
CA ALA A 162 -8.63 -1.45 -5.05
C ALA A 162 -8.12 -0.35 -4.12
N VAL A 163 -7.24 0.51 -4.64
CA VAL A 163 -6.52 1.51 -3.86
C VAL A 163 -6.85 2.96 -4.25
N GLY A 164 -7.77 3.15 -5.19
CA GLY A 164 -8.29 4.44 -5.65
C GLY A 164 -7.66 4.95 -6.93
N SER A 165 -6.33 5.08 -7.04
CA SER A 165 -5.69 5.55 -8.28
C SER A 165 -5.83 4.56 -9.44
N ASP A 166 -5.96 3.28 -9.17
CA ASP A 166 -6.27 2.24 -10.14
C ASP A 166 -7.69 2.36 -10.72
N VAL A 167 -8.63 2.85 -9.92
CA VAL A 167 -9.98 3.17 -10.37
C VAL A 167 -9.99 4.43 -11.23
N THR A 168 -9.37 5.51 -10.74
CA THR A 168 -9.38 6.82 -11.45
C THR A 168 -8.62 6.76 -12.77
N ASN A 169 -7.51 6.06 -12.83
CA ASN A 169 -6.66 6.01 -14.03
C ASN A 169 -7.26 5.19 -15.18
N VAL A 170 -8.16 4.25 -14.90
CA VAL A 170 -8.77 3.42 -15.94
C VAL A 170 -10.29 3.64 -16.00
N VAL A 171 -11.02 3.34 -14.92
CA VAL A 171 -12.48 3.31 -14.96
C VAL A 171 -13.05 4.70 -15.20
N ARG A 172 -12.65 5.71 -14.42
CA ARG A 172 -13.11 7.10 -14.62
C ARG A 172 -12.65 7.70 -15.94
N SER A 173 -11.41 7.41 -16.38
CA SER A 173 -10.94 7.88 -17.69
C SER A 173 -11.76 7.29 -18.82
N CYS A 174 -12.20 6.03 -18.71
CA CYS A 174 -13.07 5.40 -19.69
C CYS A 174 -14.49 5.99 -19.65
N ALA A 175 -15.06 6.21 -18.46
CA ALA A 175 -16.35 6.85 -18.29
C ALA A 175 -16.36 8.24 -18.92
N ALA A 176 -15.39 9.09 -18.59
CA ALA A 176 -15.25 10.43 -19.16
C ALA A 176 -15.07 10.44 -20.68
N ALA A 177 -14.49 9.40 -21.26
CA ALA A 177 -14.29 9.27 -22.71
C ALA A 177 -15.40 8.48 -23.42
N GLY A 178 -16.46 8.08 -22.72
CA GLY A 178 -17.57 7.28 -23.27
C GLY A 178 -17.13 5.90 -23.79
N ARG A 179 -16.09 5.28 -23.18
CA ARG A 179 -15.53 3.99 -23.59
C ARG A 179 -15.80 2.91 -22.56
N LEU A 180 -16.34 1.78 -23.01
CA LEU A 180 -16.66 0.64 -22.12
C LEU A 180 -15.47 -0.31 -21.91
N GLY A 181 -14.73 -0.64 -22.96
CA GLY A 181 -13.86 -1.83 -23.02
C GLY A 181 -12.91 -2.02 -21.86
N ALA A 182 -11.99 -1.07 -21.62
CA ALA A 182 -11.00 -1.21 -20.54
C ALA A 182 -11.63 -1.08 -19.15
N ALA A 183 -12.67 -0.25 -18.98
CA ALA A 183 -13.40 -0.17 -17.71
C ALA A 183 -14.08 -1.50 -17.38
N ALA A 184 -14.79 -2.09 -18.35
CA ALA A 184 -15.45 -3.38 -18.18
C ALA A 184 -14.44 -4.51 -17.87
N GLN A 185 -13.27 -4.50 -18.52
CA GLN A 185 -12.21 -5.47 -18.24
C GLN A 185 -11.73 -5.39 -16.78
N VAL A 186 -11.44 -4.17 -16.30
CA VAL A 186 -10.97 -3.96 -14.93
C VAL A 186 -12.04 -4.32 -13.91
N LEU A 187 -13.28 -3.81 -14.10
CA LEU A 187 -14.38 -4.09 -13.17
C LEU A 187 -14.76 -5.58 -13.17
N SER A 188 -14.75 -6.25 -14.32
CA SER A 188 -15.02 -7.69 -14.37
C SER A 188 -13.96 -8.49 -13.64
N ALA A 189 -12.68 -8.27 -13.92
CA ALA A 189 -11.58 -8.98 -13.26
C ALA A 189 -11.59 -8.75 -11.73
N TYR A 190 -11.90 -7.55 -11.30
CA TYR A 190 -12.03 -7.20 -9.88
C TYR A 190 -13.21 -7.94 -9.22
N LEU A 191 -14.39 -7.87 -9.83
CA LEU A 191 -15.59 -8.48 -9.31
C LEU A 191 -15.63 -10.02 -9.45
N ASP A 192 -14.79 -10.61 -10.29
CA ASP A 192 -14.65 -12.05 -10.42
C ASP A 192 -13.68 -12.66 -9.39
N SER A 193 -12.95 -11.83 -8.63
CA SER A 193 -12.18 -12.28 -7.48
C SER A 193 -13.09 -12.81 -6.38
N ASP A 194 -12.65 -13.80 -5.60
CA ASP A 194 -13.46 -14.37 -4.51
C ASP A 194 -13.79 -13.30 -3.46
N VAL A 195 -12.80 -12.46 -3.10
CA VAL A 195 -12.96 -11.34 -2.17
C VAL A 195 -12.44 -10.05 -2.78
N PRO A 196 -13.27 -9.25 -3.46
CA PRO A 196 -12.91 -7.89 -3.86
C PRO A 196 -13.00 -6.95 -2.65
N VAL A 197 -11.93 -6.18 -2.39
CA VAL A 197 -11.85 -5.23 -1.28
C VAL A 197 -11.40 -3.85 -1.74
N ALA A 198 -11.76 -2.82 -0.99
CA ALA A 198 -11.30 -1.45 -1.14
C ALA A 198 -10.60 -0.99 0.14
N VAL A 199 -9.57 -0.14 0.02
CA VAL A 199 -8.75 0.31 1.17
C VAL A 199 -9.47 1.29 2.10
N SER A 200 -10.67 1.76 1.74
CA SER A 200 -11.50 2.67 2.53
C SER A 200 -12.92 2.71 1.99
N ASP A 201 -13.88 3.21 2.78
CA ASP A 201 -15.23 3.50 2.32
C ASP A 201 -15.21 4.53 1.18
N TYR A 202 -14.34 5.56 1.29
CA TYR A 202 -14.11 6.50 0.20
C TYR A 202 -13.73 5.80 -1.11
N THR A 203 -12.80 4.84 -1.07
CA THR A 203 -12.39 4.10 -2.28
C THR A 203 -13.52 3.23 -2.82
N LYS A 204 -14.29 2.60 -1.95
CA LYS A 204 -15.49 1.85 -2.35
C LYS A 204 -16.53 2.74 -3.04
N ASP A 205 -16.81 3.91 -2.49
CA ASP A 205 -17.75 4.86 -3.08
C ASP A 205 -17.23 5.39 -4.44
N LEU A 206 -15.92 5.61 -4.55
CA LEU A 206 -15.28 5.97 -5.82
C LEU A 206 -15.45 4.89 -6.89
N ILE A 207 -15.35 3.62 -6.53
CA ILE A 207 -15.58 2.49 -7.44
C ILE A 207 -17.05 2.47 -7.86
N ILE A 208 -17.97 2.58 -6.91
CA ILE A 208 -19.42 2.53 -7.16
C ILE A 208 -19.81 3.67 -8.08
N SER A 209 -19.42 4.92 -7.77
CA SER A 209 -19.77 6.08 -8.59
C SER A 209 -19.19 6.00 -9.99
N SER A 210 -17.96 5.51 -10.13
CA SER A 210 -17.34 5.31 -11.45
C SER A 210 -18.03 4.21 -12.26
N ALA A 211 -18.50 3.15 -11.59
CA ALA A 211 -19.27 2.09 -12.21
C ALA A 211 -20.68 2.58 -12.63
N GLU A 212 -21.33 3.45 -11.82
CA GLU A 212 -22.62 4.08 -12.18
C GLU A 212 -22.53 4.90 -13.47
N GLU A 213 -21.44 5.65 -13.66
CA GLU A 213 -21.21 6.40 -14.90
C GLU A 213 -21.10 5.47 -16.13
N ILE A 214 -20.41 4.32 -15.98
CA ILE A 214 -20.31 3.31 -17.04
C ILE A 214 -21.67 2.64 -17.28
N ASP A 215 -22.38 2.27 -16.22
CA ASP A 215 -23.69 1.62 -16.31
C ASP A 215 -24.72 2.53 -16.99
N ALA A 216 -24.76 3.81 -16.63
CA ALA A 216 -25.64 4.81 -17.23
C ALA A 216 -25.35 5.00 -18.73
N SER A 217 -24.09 4.93 -19.14
CA SER A 217 -23.69 5.14 -20.53
C SER A 217 -23.87 3.92 -21.42
N HIS A 218 -23.82 2.71 -20.85
CA HIS A 218 -23.72 1.46 -21.61
C HIS A 218 -24.76 0.39 -21.23
N GLY A 219 -25.61 0.63 -20.22
CA GLY A 219 -26.64 -0.31 -19.79
C GLY A 219 -26.08 -1.56 -19.09
N THR A 220 -24.92 -1.44 -18.44
CA THR A 220 -24.32 -2.49 -17.62
C THR A 220 -24.85 -2.48 -16.18
N SER A 221 -24.35 -3.38 -15.29
CA SER A 221 -24.79 -3.49 -13.89
C SER A 221 -23.62 -3.62 -12.92
N PHE A 222 -22.50 -2.99 -13.22
CA PHE A 222 -21.29 -3.07 -12.39
C PHE A 222 -21.47 -2.40 -11.02
N ALA A 223 -22.17 -1.27 -10.94
CA ALA A 223 -22.36 -0.54 -9.70
C ALA A 223 -23.12 -1.37 -8.64
N GLU A 224 -24.19 -2.06 -9.05
CA GLU A 224 -24.94 -2.94 -8.15
C GLU A 224 -24.05 -4.08 -7.62
N ARG A 225 -23.29 -4.72 -8.51
CA ARG A 225 -22.33 -5.75 -8.14
C ARG A 225 -21.24 -5.23 -7.18
N CYS A 226 -20.74 -4.02 -7.41
CA CYS A 226 -19.76 -3.38 -6.52
C CYS A 226 -20.36 -3.16 -5.11
N ARG A 227 -21.58 -2.63 -5.00
CA ARG A 227 -22.26 -2.43 -3.70
C ARG A 227 -22.35 -3.71 -2.89
N HIS A 228 -22.70 -4.81 -3.55
CA HIS A 228 -22.92 -6.10 -2.89
C HIS A 228 -21.65 -6.87 -2.56
N ARG A 229 -20.63 -6.79 -3.42
CA ARG A 229 -19.45 -7.64 -3.30
C ARG A 229 -18.24 -6.97 -2.65
N VAL A 230 -18.05 -5.66 -2.89
CA VAL A 230 -16.86 -4.96 -2.40
C VAL A 230 -16.94 -4.75 -0.89
N ALA A 231 -15.98 -5.34 -0.19
CA ALA A 231 -15.81 -5.14 1.25
C ALA A 231 -14.70 -4.11 1.53
N ILE A 232 -14.60 -3.64 2.78
CA ILE A 232 -13.50 -2.78 3.20
C ILE A 232 -12.39 -3.64 3.81
N SER A 233 -11.15 -3.35 3.39
CA SER A 233 -9.93 -3.84 4.02
C SER A 233 -8.94 -2.69 4.11
N TYR A 234 -8.76 -2.15 5.30
CA TYR A 234 -7.79 -1.08 5.51
C TYR A 234 -6.36 -1.58 5.29
N PRO A 235 -5.41 -0.68 4.91
CA PRO A 235 -4.02 -1.06 4.72
C PRO A 235 -3.40 -1.71 5.97
N ALA A 236 -2.66 -2.79 5.76
CA ALA A 236 -1.99 -3.54 6.82
C ALA A 236 -0.71 -2.84 7.29
N ILE A 237 -0.63 -2.45 8.56
CA ILE A 237 0.49 -1.70 9.14
C ILE A 237 1.20 -2.55 10.19
N ASN A 238 2.54 -2.53 10.20
CA ASN A 238 3.32 -3.12 11.28
C ASN A 238 3.30 -2.20 12.50
N THR A 239 2.31 -2.38 13.38
CA THR A 239 2.15 -1.51 14.54
C THR A 239 3.29 -1.63 15.54
N ALA A 240 3.99 -2.77 15.58
CA ALA A 240 5.10 -3.02 16.51
C ALA A 240 6.26 -2.04 16.30
N ASP A 241 6.57 -1.66 15.06
CA ASP A 241 7.66 -0.73 14.73
C ASP A 241 7.46 0.66 15.35
N TYR A 242 6.19 1.02 15.63
CA TYR A 242 5.81 2.31 16.19
C TYR A 242 5.48 2.26 17.70
N LEU A 243 5.05 1.10 18.19
CA LEU A 243 4.66 0.95 19.60
C LEU A 243 5.84 0.56 20.50
N GLN A 244 6.91 -0.02 19.94
CA GLN A 244 8.05 -0.55 20.69
C GLN A 244 9.29 0.35 20.63
N ILE A 245 9.15 1.59 20.19
CA ILE A 245 10.26 2.56 20.13
C ILE A 245 10.72 2.96 21.53
N SER A 246 12.04 2.95 21.77
CA SER A 246 12.61 3.41 23.03
C SER A 246 12.85 4.94 23.02
N GLY A 247 12.69 5.55 24.20
CA GLY A 247 12.99 6.97 24.37
C GLY A 247 14.49 7.29 24.15
N GLU A 248 15.38 6.37 24.49
CA GLU A 248 16.83 6.50 24.29
C GLU A 248 17.19 6.51 22.79
N GLN A 249 16.71 5.53 22.04
CA GLN A 249 16.89 5.48 20.58
C GLN A 249 16.30 6.71 19.89
N THR A 250 15.14 7.18 20.35
CA THR A 250 14.55 8.42 19.80
C THR A 250 15.48 9.60 20.04
N THR A 251 16.06 9.73 21.24
CA THR A 251 17.00 10.82 21.53
C THR A 251 18.26 10.73 20.66
N GLU A 252 18.78 9.53 20.44
CA GLU A 252 19.94 9.30 19.58
C GLU A 252 19.66 9.71 18.12
N VAL A 253 18.53 9.27 17.54
CA VAL A 253 18.10 9.64 16.18
C VAL A 253 17.93 11.13 16.04
N LEU A 254 17.22 11.77 16.97
CA LEU A 254 17.02 13.23 16.95
C LEU A 254 18.34 13.99 17.06
N THR A 255 19.25 13.59 17.95
CA THR A 255 20.56 14.20 18.12
C THR A 255 21.40 14.11 16.82
N ARG A 256 21.39 12.94 16.17
CA ARG A 256 22.06 12.73 14.88
C ARG A 256 21.55 13.66 13.78
N ARG A 257 20.26 14.00 13.81
CA ARG A 257 19.59 14.91 12.88
C ARG A 257 19.66 16.39 13.33
N GLY A 258 20.28 16.69 14.48
CA GLY A 258 20.32 18.05 15.04
C GLY A 258 18.95 18.54 15.51
N LEU A 259 18.06 17.66 15.87
CA LEU A 259 16.68 17.95 16.34
C LEU A 259 16.57 17.76 17.85
N LEU A 260 15.68 18.51 18.46
CA LEU A 260 15.30 18.35 19.87
C LEU A 260 13.87 17.78 19.94
N ARG A 261 13.62 16.95 20.96
CA ARG A 261 12.27 16.47 21.25
C ARG A 261 11.36 17.67 21.48
N ASP A 262 10.16 17.63 20.89
CA ASP A 262 9.17 18.70 20.90
C ASP A 262 9.67 20.05 20.36
N GLY A 263 10.85 20.06 19.69
CA GLY A 263 11.46 21.25 19.09
C GLY A 263 11.17 21.42 17.59
N TYR A 264 10.32 20.59 17.01
CA TYR A 264 10.00 20.66 15.58
C TYR A 264 8.58 20.21 15.24
N VAL A 265 8.07 20.80 14.16
CA VAL A 265 6.88 20.35 13.44
C VAL A 265 7.34 19.40 12.34
N LEU A 266 6.69 18.26 12.19
CA LEU A 266 7.06 17.24 11.20
C LEU A 266 5.99 17.12 10.10
N TYR A 267 6.43 17.14 8.86
CA TYR A 267 5.76 16.56 7.71
C TYR A 267 6.57 15.36 7.22
N LEU A 268 5.92 14.22 6.99
CA LEU A 268 6.59 13.05 6.42
C LEU A 268 5.66 12.35 5.43
N SER A 269 5.89 12.58 4.14
CA SER A 269 5.21 11.91 3.02
C SER A 269 5.87 12.29 1.70
N ARG A 270 5.35 11.74 0.58
CA ARG A 270 5.79 12.14 -0.76
C ARG A 270 5.52 13.62 -1.03
N LEU A 271 6.47 14.33 -1.62
CA LEU A 271 6.33 15.73 -1.99
C LEU A 271 5.56 15.87 -3.30
N ALA A 272 4.22 15.92 -3.21
CA ALA A 272 3.31 16.05 -4.33
C ALA A 272 2.26 17.13 -4.04
N ARG A 273 1.70 17.74 -5.08
CA ARG A 273 0.73 18.86 -4.99
C ARG A 273 -0.47 18.54 -4.09
N ALA A 274 -0.95 17.29 -4.14
CA ALA A 274 -2.07 16.84 -3.35
C ALA A 274 -1.77 16.67 -1.85
N LYS A 275 -0.51 16.81 -1.42
CA LYS A 275 -0.12 16.66 -0.01
C LYS A 275 -0.10 17.97 0.78
N GLY A 276 -0.30 19.13 0.12
CA GLY A 276 -0.54 20.42 0.77
C GLY A 276 0.67 21.00 1.52
N VAL A 277 1.90 20.60 1.19
CA VAL A 277 3.13 21.08 1.87
C VAL A 277 3.31 22.58 1.69
N ASP A 278 2.86 23.16 0.59
CA ASP A 278 2.84 24.59 0.31
C ASP A 278 2.00 25.37 1.33
N ASP A 279 0.82 24.85 1.70
CA ASP A 279 -0.02 25.45 2.74
C ASP A 279 0.64 25.31 4.11
N LEU A 280 1.27 24.17 4.41
CA LEU A 280 2.02 23.98 5.65
C LEU A 280 3.18 24.97 5.80
N ILE A 281 3.99 25.17 4.76
CA ILE A 281 5.11 26.14 4.78
C ILE A 281 4.58 27.54 5.10
N THR A 282 3.50 27.95 4.45
CA THR A 282 2.87 29.27 4.67
C THR A 282 2.26 29.37 6.08
N GLY A 283 1.55 28.34 6.54
CA GLY A 283 0.96 28.31 7.87
C GLY A 283 2.01 28.29 8.98
N PHE A 284 3.10 27.58 8.81
CA PHE A 284 4.21 27.55 9.76
C PHE A 284 4.89 28.93 9.90
N ASP A 285 5.11 29.61 8.77
CA ASP A 285 5.69 30.97 8.75
C ASP A 285 4.78 31.96 9.47
N ALA A 286 3.46 31.79 9.37
CA ALA A 286 2.44 32.64 9.98
C ALA A 286 2.20 32.34 11.48
N SER A 287 2.55 31.15 11.99
CA SER A 287 2.27 30.72 13.37
C SER A 287 3.17 31.43 14.39
N PRO A 288 2.63 32.21 15.34
CA PRO A 288 3.40 32.82 16.42
C PRO A 288 4.05 31.81 17.38
N ALA A 289 3.38 30.69 17.68
CA ALA A 289 3.89 29.67 18.58
C ALA A 289 5.05 28.86 17.99
N CYS A 290 5.19 28.85 16.66
CA CYS A 290 6.27 28.11 15.96
C CYS A 290 7.57 28.90 15.79
N LYS A 291 7.71 30.10 16.37
CA LYS A 291 8.90 30.96 16.17
C LYS A 291 10.22 30.33 16.62
N GLU A 292 10.18 29.49 17.64
CA GLU A 292 11.35 28.78 18.18
C GLU A 292 11.45 27.33 17.67
N LEU A 293 10.51 26.89 16.82
CA LEU A 293 10.50 25.53 16.29
C LEU A 293 11.12 25.45 14.90
N THR A 294 11.55 24.24 14.54
CA THR A 294 11.96 23.90 13.19
C THR A 294 10.81 23.22 12.45
N LEU A 295 10.56 23.56 11.19
CA LEU A 295 9.73 22.74 10.30
C LEU A 295 10.62 21.72 9.59
N VAL A 296 10.37 20.46 9.84
CA VAL A 296 11.05 19.34 9.18
C VAL A 296 10.12 18.76 8.10
N ILE A 297 10.53 18.86 6.86
CA ILE A 297 9.83 18.31 5.70
C ILE A 297 10.62 17.09 5.21
N ALA A 298 10.12 15.90 5.58
CA ALA A 298 10.75 14.63 5.25
C ALA A 298 10.06 13.96 4.06
N GLY A 299 10.85 13.62 3.04
CA GLY A 299 10.40 12.91 1.84
C GLY A 299 10.88 13.49 0.53
N ASN A 300 10.53 12.77 -0.55
CA ASN A 300 10.89 13.13 -1.92
C ASN A 300 9.65 13.21 -2.82
N GLY A 301 9.78 13.87 -3.94
CA GLY A 301 8.72 13.95 -4.93
C GLY A 301 8.87 15.07 -5.94
N PRO A 302 7.98 15.15 -6.94
CA PRO A 302 8.08 16.11 -8.04
C PRO A 302 8.05 17.59 -7.60
N GLU A 303 7.43 17.89 -6.45
CA GLU A 303 7.32 19.26 -5.95
C GLU A 303 8.53 19.70 -5.10
N ALA A 304 9.54 18.85 -4.88
CA ALA A 304 10.65 19.12 -3.97
C ALA A 304 11.38 20.45 -4.28
N ARG A 305 11.58 20.74 -5.56
CA ARG A 305 12.25 21.99 -5.98
C ARG A 305 11.38 23.21 -5.67
N TYR A 306 10.12 23.18 -6.08
CA TYR A 306 9.17 24.28 -5.83
C TYR A 306 9.01 24.56 -4.33
N LEU A 307 8.88 23.52 -3.51
CA LEU A 307 8.71 23.66 -2.06
C LEU A 307 9.97 24.24 -1.39
N ARG A 308 11.17 23.91 -1.85
CA ARG A 308 12.43 24.53 -1.37
C ARG A 308 12.50 26.01 -1.75
N GLU A 309 12.11 26.36 -2.98
CA GLU A 309 12.03 27.76 -3.42
C GLU A 309 10.99 28.55 -2.59
N LEU A 310 9.82 27.96 -2.33
CA LEU A 310 8.80 28.56 -1.49
C LEU A 310 9.31 28.78 -0.05
N ALA A 311 9.90 27.76 0.56
CA ALA A 311 10.45 27.84 1.91
C ALA A 311 11.52 28.94 2.02
N ALA A 312 12.41 29.05 1.04
CA ALA A 312 13.46 30.08 0.99
C ALA A 312 12.91 31.52 0.89
N ALA A 313 11.67 31.68 0.40
CA ALA A 313 11.01 32.98 0.29
C ALA A 313 10.25 33.41 1.55
N THR A 314 10.12 32.55 2.58
CA THR A 314 9.43 32.85 3.84
C THR A 314 10.34 33.50 4.86
N SER A 315 9.78 34.13 5.88
CA SER A 315 10.54 34.67 7.03
C SER A 315 11.13 33.55 7.91
N ALA A 316 10.58 32.35 7.82
CA ALA A 316 11.01 31.14 8.52
C ALA A 316 12.08 30.33 7.77
N ALA A 317 12.64 30.83 6.66
CA ALA A 317 13.54 30.09 5.78
C ALA A 317 14.71 29.36 6.50
N ASN A 318 15.28 30.00 7.54
CA ASN A 318 16.37 29.44 8.36
C ASN A 318 15.90 28.37 9.37
N ARG A 319 14.61 28.15 9.50
CA ARG A 319 13.98 27.17 10.40
C ARG A 319 13.22 26.06 9.64
N ILE A 320 13.37 26.01 8.32
CA ILE A 320 12.75 24.95 7.49
C ILE A 320 13.85 24.04 6.97
N THR A 321 13.77 22.77 7.31
CA THR A 321 14.75 21.74 6.92
C THR A 321 14.07 20.65 6.10
N PHE A 322 14.72 20.27 4.98
CA PHE A 322 14.27 19.17 4.13
C PHE A 322 15.16 17.94 4.36
N LEU A 323 14.54 16.80 4.62
CA LEU A 323 15.19 15.51 4.76
C LEU A 323 14.70 14.59 3.63
N ASP A 324 15.60 14.20 2.73
CA ASP A 324 15.29 13.34 1.58
C ASP A 324 15.88 11.92 1.71
N ASP A 325 16.51 11.63 2.83
CA ASP A 325 17.23 10.40 3.15
C ASP A 325 16.69 9.66 4.41
N VAL A 326 15.49 9.98 4.86
CA VAL A 326 14.87 9.30 6.02
C VAL A 326 14.57 7.84 5.68
N ASP A 327 15.14 6.92 6.44
CA ASP A 327 14.89 5.50 6.32
C ASP A 327 13.71 5.00 7.19
N ASP A 328 13.38 3.72 7.04
CA ASP A 328 12.27 3.12 7.77
C ASP A 328 12.55 2.98 9.28
N ASP A 329 13.83 2.89 9.70
CA ASP A 329 14.22 2.80 11.10
C ASP A 329 14.16 4.17 11.82
N GLU A 330 14.49 5.26 11.12
CA GLU A 330 14.41 6.62 11.67
C GLU A 330 12.98 7.16 11.75
N LYS A 331 12.13 6.77 10.81
CA LYS A 331 10.76 7.28 10.67
C LYS A 331 9.94 7.25 11.97
N PRO A 332 9.85 6.15 12.73
CA PRO A 332 9.09 6.10 13.98
C PRO A 332 9.61 7.09 15.03
N HIS A 333 10.92 7.26 15.12
CA HIS A 333 11.56 8.15 16.08
C HIS A 333 11.31 9.63 15.77
N LEU A 334 11.39 10.02 14.50
CA LEU A 334 11.03 11.37 14.06
C LEU A 334 9.54 11.66 14.33
N MET A 335 8.66 10.68 14.12
CA MET A 335 7.24 10.83 14.43
C MET A 335 6.98 10.96 15.92
N ALA A 336 7.66 10.19 16.77
CA ALA A 336 7.49 10.20 18.23
C ALA A 336 8.04 11.45 18.90
N GLY A 337 9.03 12.10 18.29
CA GLY A 337 9.74 13.26 18.87
C GLY A 337 9.20 14.63 18.45
N CYS A 338 8.25 14.73 17.52
CA CYS A 338 7.77 16.01 17.02
C CYS A 338 6.74 16.67 17.95
N ALA A 339 6.73 18.00 17.97
CA ALA A 339 5.73 18.82 18.69
C ALA A 339 4.34 18.76 18.03
N ALA A 340 4.30 18.61 16.71
CA ALA A 340 3.09 18.38 15.92
C ALA A 340 3.46 17.67 14.61
N PHE A 341 2.54 16.87 14.08
CA PHE A 341 2.64 16.26 12.75
C PHE A 341 1.57 16.84 11.84
N VAL A 342 1.96 17.32 10.66
CA VAL A 342 1.02 17.98 9.76
C VAL A 342 1.03 17.32 8.39
N LEU A 343 -0.12 16.83 7.95
CA LEU A 343 -0.34 16.31 6.59
C LEU A 343 -1.63 16.90 6.01
N PRO A 344 -1.59 18.13 5.48
CA PRO A 344 -2.78 18.86 5.07
C PRO A 344 -3.14 18.54 3.62
N SER A 345 -3.44 17.27 3.36
CA SER A 345 -3.77 16.78 2.01
C SER A 345 -4.95 17.53 1.41
N LYS A 346 -4.89 17.78 0.10
CA LYS A 346 -5.94 18.47 -0.67
C LYS A 346 -6.34 17.65 -1.89
N PRO A 347 -7.64 17.59 -2.20
CA PRO A 347 -8.11 16.85 -3.36
C PRO A 347 -7.59 17.51 -4.64
N ARG A 348 -7.10 16.70 -5.56
CA ARG A 348 -6.69 17.08 -6.90
C ARG A 348 -7.32 16.13 -7.91
N PRO A 349 -7.52 16.58 -9.18
CA PRO A 349 -8.08 15.70 -10.20
C PRO A 349 -7.30 14.39 -10.38
N GLU A 350 -5.97 14.47 -10.23
CA GLU A 350 -5.05 13.35 -10.38
C GLU A 350 -4.90 12.49 -9.14
N PHE A 351 -5.26 12.99 -7.95
CA PHE A 351 -5.06 12.27 -6.70
C PHE A 351 -5.89 12.84 -5.54
N VAL A 352 -6.54 11.94 -4.81
CA VAL A 352 -7.13 12.20 -3.48
C VAL A 352 -6.54 11.18 -2.52
N GLU A 353 -6.31 11.57 -1.26
CA GLU A 353 -5.81 10.64 -0.25
C GLU A 353 -6.84 9.54 0.02
N THR A 354 -6.51 8.30 -0.26
CA THR A 354 -7.47 7.20 -0.15
C THR A 354 -7.53 6.58 1.25
N PHE A 355 -6.52 6.85 2.09
CA PHE A 355 -6.51 6.41 3.48
C PHE A 355 -5.59 7.29 4.35
N GLY A 356 -4.29 7.36 4.08
CA GLY A 356 -3.34 8.15 4.87
C GLY A 356 -2.52 7.30 5.84
N ILE A 357 -1.78 6.30 5.32
CA ILE A 357 -0.93 5.41 6.13
C ILE A 357 0.00 6.19 7.06
N ALA A 358 0.63 7.28 6.59
CA ALA A 358 1.54 8.09 7.40
C ALA A 358 0.86 8.73 8.64
N LEU A 359 -0.45 9.02 8.56
CA LEU A 359 -1.23 9.50 9.70
C LEU A 359 -1.38 8.42 10.77
N VAL A 360 -1.71 7.19 10.35
CA VAL A 360 -1.84 6.05 11.26
C VAL A 360 -0.49 5.69 11.89
N GLU A 361 0.59 5.67 11.12
CA GLU A 361 1.95 5.47 11.62
C GLU A 361 2.32 6.50 12.69
N LYS A 362 2.00 7.77 12.45
CA LYS A 362 2.20 8.83 13.42
C LYS A 362 1.36 8.65 14.69
N MET A 363 0.10 8.28 14.56
CA MET A 363 -0.78 8.00 15.71
C MET A 363 -0.24 6.88 16.58
N LEU A 364 0.32 5.83 15.98
CA LEU A 364 0.98 4.72 16.69
C LEU A 364 2.25 5.18 17.40
N ALA A 365 3.10 5.98 16.74
CA ALA A 365 4.35 6.47 17.31
C ALA A 365 4.12 7.41 18.51
N GLY A 366 3.01 8.14 18.55
CA GLY A 366 2.73 9.15 19.58
C GLY A 366 3.50 10.45 19.35
N GLY A 367 3.84 11.17 20.44
CA GLY A 367 4.36 12.54 20.36
C GLY A 367 3.23 13.56 20.20
N GLY A 368 3.54 14.73 19.62
CA GLY A 368 2.56 15.81 19.46
C GLY A 368 1.37 15.46 18.58
N PRO A 369 0.30 16.27 18.58
CA PRO A 369 -0.93 16.02 17.85
C PRO A 369 -0.75 15.87 16.34
N VAL A 370 -1.71 15.19 15.70
CA VAL A 370 -1.88 15.15 14.25
C VAL A 370 -2.77 16.29 13.82
N ILE A 371 -2.32 17.07 12.83
CA ILE A 371 -3.10 18.10 12.13
C ILE A 371 -3.25 17.64 10.69
N THR A 372 -4.48 17.52 10.19
CA THR A 372 -4.78 17.04 8.84
C THR A 372 -6.08 17.64 8.31
N THR A 373 -6.43 17.32 7.07
CA THR A 373 -7.70 17.68 6.44
C THR A 373 -8.64 16.48 6.39
N ASP A 374 -9.92 16.70 6.29
CA ASP A 374 -10.90 15.64 6.06
C ASP A 374 -11.16 15.49 4.55
N THR A 375 -10.26 14.78 3.85
CA THR A 375 -10.39 14.51 2.41
C THR A 375 -10.20 13.03 2.12
N GLY A 376 -11.04 12.49 1.23
CA GLY A 376 -10.96 11.09 0.85
C GLY A 376 -11.16 10.15 2.03
N GLY A 377 -10.23 9.21 2.24
CA GLY A 377 -10.25 8.23 3.33
C GLY A 377 -9.56 8.68 4.62
N ILE A 378 -9.13 9.94 4.72
CA ILE A 378 -8.41 10.44 5.91
C ILE A 378 -9.27 10.31 7.17
N GLY A 379 -10.56 10.66 7.09
CA GLY A 379 -11.48 10.55 8.22
C GLY A 379 -11.52 9.14 8.82
N GLU A 380 -11.47 8.11 7.98
CA GLU A 380 -11.42 6.71 8.42
C GLU A 380 -10.09 6.36 9.13
N ALA A 381 -8.97 6.90 8.60
CA ALA A 381 -7.65 6.66 9.16
C ALA A 381 -7.47 7.30 10.54
N VAL A 382 -7.97 8.53 10.75
CA VAL A 382 -7.73 9.29 11.98
C VAL A 382 -8.90 9.25 12.99
N GLY A 383 -10.11 8.88 12.56
CA GLY A 383 -11.31 8.95 13.38
C GLY A 383 -11.51 10.36 13.97
N ASP A 384 -11.85 10.43 15.26
CA ASP A 384 -12.01 11.67 16.01
C ASP A 384 -10.74 12.08 16.80
N THR A 385 -9.55 11.62 16.38
CA THR A 385 -8.32 11.74 17.16
C THR A 385 -7.30 12.73 16.58
N ALA A 386 -7.62 13.41 15.49
CA ALA A 386 -6.79 14.43 14.86
C ALA A 386 -7.46 15.81 14.90
N MET A 387 -6.63 16.85 14.78
CA MET A 387 -7.10 18.22 14.56
C MET A 387 -7.37 18.42 13.07
N ILE A 388 -8.64 18.61 12.70
CA ILE A 388 -9.07 18.75 11.31
C ILE A 388 -9.09 20.24 10.94
N VAL A 389 -8.41 20.56 9.84
CA VAL A 389 -8.38 21.90 9.26
C VAL A 389 -9.03 21.91 7.86
N PRO A 390 -9.59 23.03 7.40
CA PRO A 390 -10.08 23.16 6.04
C PRO A 390 -8.95 22.97 5.02
N VAL A 391 -9.28 22.40 3.85
CA VAL A 391 -8.32 22.28 2.74
C VAL A 391 -7.90 23.66 2.22
N SER A 392 -6.64 23.76 1.82
CA SER A 392 -6.07 25.01 1.24
C SER A 392 -6.24 26.23 2.14
N SER A 393 -6.08 26.07 3.45
CA SER A 393 -6.17 27.14 4.46
C SER A 393 -4.89 27.19 5.32
N PRO A 394 -3.85 27.91 4.87
CA PRO A 394 -2.65 28.12 5.66
C PRO A 394 -2.94 28.79 7.03
N GLU A 395 -3.93 29.67 7.11
CA GLU A 395 -4.33 30.32 8.33
C GLU A 395 -4.87 29.33 9.36
N ALA A 396 -5.73 28.41 8.95
CA ALA A 396 -6.25 27.37 9.84
C ALA A 396 -5.14 26.39 10.26
N ILE A 397 -4.13 26.16 9.42
CA ILE A 397 -2.94 25.38 9.80
C ILE A 397 -2.14 26.14 10.87
N ALA A 398 -1.96 27.45 10.73
CA ALA A 398 -1.26 28.27 11.73
C ALA A 398 -1.98 28.23 13.08
N ASP A 399 -3.31 28.44 13.10
CA ASP A 399 -4.13 28.38 14.31
C ASP A 399 -4.05 26.98 14.97
N ALA A 400 -4.11 25.92 14.18
CA ALA A 400 -3.98 24.54 14.67
C ALA A 400 -2.58 24.25 15.23
N LEU A 401 -1.52 24.79 14.62
CA LEU A 401 -0.15 24.69 15.11
C LEU A 401 0.00 25.42 16.45
N ASP A 402 -0.54 26.65 16.57
CA ASP A 402 -0.51 27.41 17.81
C ASP A 402 -1.21 26.64 18.94
N LEU A 403 -2.37 26.06 18.67
CA LEU A 403 -3.10 25.24 19.62
C LEU A 403 -2.32 23.96 20.00
N ALA A 404 -1.77 23.25 19.02
CA ALA A 404 -1.04 22.00 19.24
C ALA A 404 0.23 22.21 20.09
N VAL A 405 1.00 23.26 19.78
CA VAL A 405 2.29 23.55 20.44
C VAL A 405 2.07 24.08 21.87
N THR A 406 0.99 24.80 22.12
CA THR A 406 0.66 25.34 23.45
C THR A 406 -0.22 24.43 24.29
N MET A 407 -0.64 23.28 23.75
CA MET A 407 -1.51 22.33 24.42
C MET A 407 -0.86 21.78 25.70
N PRO A 408 -1.60 21.72 26.84
CA PRO A 408 -1.08 21.12 28.07
C PRO A 408 -0.64 19.66 27.85
N ILE A 409 0.49 19.26 28.43
CA ILE A 409 1.07 17.90 28.27
C ILE A 409 0.06 16.79 28.58
N ALA A 410 -0.77 16.98 29.64
CA ALA A 410 -1.78 16.00 30.01
C ALA A 410 -2.86 15.82 28.92
N GLU A 411 -3.15 16.85 28.16
CA GLU A 411 -4.10 16.79 27.05
C GLU A 411 -3.47 16.15 25.82
N GLN A 412 -2.23 16.53 25.48
CA GLN A 412 -1.46 15.88 24.43
C GLN A 412 -1.35 14.37 24.67
N THR A 413 -1.04 13.96 25.90
CA THR A 413 -0.92 12.54 26.28
C THR A 413 -2.25 11.80 26.06
N ARG A 414 -3.38 12.36 26.54
CA ARG A 414 -4.70 11.75 26.32
C ARG A 414 -5.06 11.64 24.85
N MET A 415 -4.76 12.68 24.07
CA MET A 415 -5.00 12.67 22.62
C MET A 415 -4.16 11.59 21.92
N ALA A 416 -2.87 11.49 22.26
CA ALA A 416 -1.97 10.48 21.72
C ALA A 416 -2.39 9.04 22.09
N GLU A 417 -2.88 8.81 23.31
CA GLU A 417 -3.39 7.50 23.74
C GLU A 417 -4.66 7.09 22.97
N ARG A 418 -5.61 8.01 22.80
CA ARG A 418 -6.82 7.76 21.99
C ARG A 418 -6.45 7.48 20.54
N ALA A 419 -5.52 8.24 19.96
CA ALA A 419 -5.04 8.04 18.60
C ALA A 419 -4.37 6.68 18.43
N ARG A 420 -3.53 6.25 19.36
CA ARG A 420 -2.93 4.91 19.36
C ARG A 420 -3.98 3.80 19.42
N GLU A 421 -4.96 3.94 20.29
CA GLU A 421 -6.01 2.92 20.44
C GLU A 421 -6.81 2.78 19.15
N HIS A 422 -7.19 3.89 18.53
CA HIS A 422 -7.84 3.89 17.22
C HIS A 422 -6.96 3.22 16.14
N ALA A 423 -5.68 3.55 16.10
CA ALA A 423 -4.75 3.08 15.08
C ALA A 423 -4.43 1.57 15.16
N ARG A 424 -4.59 0.93 16.34
CA ARG A 424 -4.33 -0.51 16.53
C ARG A 424 -5.18 -1.42 15.66
N GLN A 425 -6.36 -0.99 15.26
CA GLN A 425 -7.23 -1.77 14.39
C GLN A 425 -6.65 -2.05 13.00
N PHE A 426 -5.65 -1.25 12.59
CA PHE A 426 -4.95 -1.36 11.30
C PHE A 426 -3.70 -2.26 11.39
N ASP A 427 -3.51 -2.95 12.54
CA ASP A 427 -2.41 -3.90 12.67
C ASP A 427 -2.48 -4.99 11.60
N ARG A 428 -1.33 -5.29 11.00
CA ARG A 428 -1.22 -6.25 9.91
C ARG A 428 -1.80 -7.62 10.23
N ALA A 429 -1.70 -8.09 11.50
CA ALA A 429 -2.28 -9.36 11.91
C ALA A 429 -3.80 -9.27 11.93
N CYS A 430 -4.37 -8.18 12.45
CA CYS A 430 -5.82 -7.97 12.48
C CYS A 430 -6.40 -7.86 11.06
N VAL A 431 -5.72 -7.14 10.16
CA VAL A 431 -6.14 -6.98 8.76
C VAL A 431 -6.08 -8.32 8.04
N PHE A 432 -4.96 -9.04 8.14
CA PHE A 432 -4.78 -10.33 7.47
C PHE A 432 -5.78 -11.38 7.95
N ASP A 433 -6.02 -11.47 9.27
CA ASP A 433 -6.98 -12.41 9.84
C ASP A 433 -8.41 -12.14 9.34
N ARG A 434 -8.81 -10.86 9.24
CA ARG A 434 -10.11 -10.46 8.67
C ARG A 434 -10.24 -10.83 7.19
N LEU A 435 -9.18 -10.69 6.40
CA LEU A 435 -9.17 -11.10 4.99
C LEU A 435 -9.33 -12.62 4.85
N LEU A 436 -8.61 -13.40 5.66
CA LEU A 436 -8.73 -14.86 5.66
C LEU A 436 -10.12 -15.32 6.14
N GLN A 437 -10.70 -14.65 7.14
CA GLN A 437 -12.06 -14.94 7.59
C GLN A 437 -13.08 -14.71 6.47
N ARG A 438 -13.00 -13.56 5.78
CA ARG A 438 -13.90 -13.28 4.64
C ARG A 438 -13.76 -14.31 3.53
N LEU A 439 -12.53 -14.74 3.25
CA LEU A 439 -12.28 -15.77 2.26
C LEU A 439 -12.93 -17.11 2.64
N ALA A 440 -12.86 -17.50 3.92
CA ALA A 440 -13.51 -18.70 4.44
C ALA A 440 -15.04 -18.61 4.31
N GLU A 441 -15.64 -17.48 4.66
CA GLU A 441 -17.08 -17.23 4.55
C GLU A 441 -17.61 -17.36 3.12
N VAL A 442 -16.84 -16.88 2.11
CA VAL A 442 -17.21 -17.03 0.69
C VAL A 442 -17.14 -18.48 0.27
N THR A 443 -16.07 -19.19 0.63
CA THR A 443 -15.87 -20.61 0.27
C THR A 443 -16.94 -21.50 0.89
N GLU A 444 -17.33 -21.26 2.15
CA GLU A 444 -18.41 -22.01 2.82
C GLU A 444 -19.79 -21.78 2.16
N ARG A 445 -20.09 -20.56 1.74
CA ARG A 445 -21.34 -20.23 1.03
C ARG A 445 -21.42 -20.94 -0.31
N GLU A 446 -20.36 -21.00 -1.08
CA GLU A 446 -20.32 -21.71 -2.37
C GLU A 446 -20.57 -23.21 -2.18
N LEU A 447 -20.00 -23.84 -1.14
CA LEU A 447 -20.24 -25.24 -0.80
C LEU A 447 -21.68 -25.53 -0.32
N SER A 448 -22.33 -24.54 0.31
CA SER A 448 -23.71 -24.69 0.78
C SER A 448 -24.77 -24.47 -0.30
N THR A 449 -24.38 -24.00 -1.47
CA THR A 449 -25.28 -23.69 -2.61
C THR A 449 -25.26 -24.80 -3.68
N ILE A 450 -24.42 -25.83 -3.50
CA ILE A 450 -24.32 -27.06 -4.30
C ILE A 450 -25.05 -28.20 -3.60
#